data_c57e05f7a2a70e8c0309bd3fd203a9c4
#
_entry.id   c57e05f7a2a70e8c0309bd3fd203a9c4
#
_cell.length_a   1.000
_cell.length_b   1.000
_cell.length_c   1.000
_cell.angle_alpha   90.00
_cell.angle_beta   90.00
_cell.angle_gamma   90.00
#
_symmetry.space_group_name_H-M   'P 1'
#
loop_
_entity.id
_entity.type
_entity.pdbx_description
1 polymer ?
#
loop_
_entity_poly.entity_id
_entity_poly.type
_entity_poly.pdbx_seq_one_letter_code
_entity_poly.pdbx_strand_id
1 'polypeptide(L)'
;MQKVCLCLAFVLAAVCILCSCSDLPAPSTSETVNPSVDVTLKKWEDCGASIDRAEEISGIEFGESLKNIVSVRAIPYTAIEVVCSLDKSVSDNTVTLRKAVSYAVKNSENLSGVNTNGLSPTMATFEIKGANFVNEKGETVVGEYNDNNYKYSFYCKKGLNGNQVHNYIKKMITE
;
A
#
# COMPACT_ATOMS: atom_id res chain seq x y z
N MET A 1 67.25 -25.38 28.69
CA MET A 1 65.88 -25.66 28.16
C MET A 1 64.76 -25.11 29.06
N GLN A 2 64.92 -23.88 29.59
CA GLN A 2 63.98 -23.32 30.59
C GLN A 2 63.34 -21.93 30.12
N LYS A 3 63.72 -21.47 28.96
CA LYS A 3 63.26 -20.16 28.48
C LYS A 3 62.14 -20.21 27.40
N VAL A 4 61.78 -21.40 26.89
CA VAL A 4 60.76 -21.57 25.86
C VAL A 4 59.35 -21.81 26.44
N CYS A 5 59.26 -22.30 27.70
CA CYS A 5 57.97 -22.56 28.35
C CYS A 5 57.24 -21.31 28.87
N LEU A 6 57.94 -20.18 29.06
CA LEU A 6 57.36 -19.00 29.68
C LEU A 6 56.61 -18.13 28.63
N CYS A 7 56.98 -18.23 27.34
CA CYS A 7 56.30 -17.49 26.25
C CYS A 7 54.99 -18.13 25.82
N LEU A 8 54.81 -19.44 26.03
CA LEU A 8 53.57 -20.12 25.60
C LEU A 8 52.40 -19.87 26.61
N ALA A 9 52.74 -19.62 27.88
CA ALA A 9 51.72 -19.35 28.90
C ALA A 9 51.10 -17.95 28.77
N PHE A 10 51.84 -16.97 28.24
CA PHE A 10 51.34 -15.60 28.04
C PHE A 10 50.47 -15.46 26.81
N VAL A 11 50.67 -16.29 25.80
CA VAL A 11 49.83 -16.24 24.57
C VAL A 11 48.46 -16.88 24.81
N LEU A 12 48.35 -17.88 25.68
CA LEU A 12 47.07 -18.50 26.01
C LEU A 12 46.17 -17.60 26.91
N ALA A 13 46.81 -16.76 27.76
CA ALA A 13 46.06 -15.85 28.63
C ALA A 13 45.47 -14.64 27.86
N ALA A 14 46.10 -14.23 26.75
CA ALA A 14 45.61 -13.12 25.94
C ALA A 14 44.43 -13.46 25.01
N VAL A 15 44.24 -14.75 24.69
CA VAL A 15 43.15 -15.22 23.85
C VAL A 15 41.81 -15.38 24.59
N CYS A 16 41.89 -15.60 25.92
CA CYS A 16 40.67 -15.77 26.73
C CYS A 16 39.99 -14.45 27.11
N ILE A 17 40.62 -13.30 26.92
CA ILE A 17 40.03 -11.99 27.26
C ILE A 17 39.23 -11.38 26.08
N LEU A 18 39.35 -11.94 24.88
CA LEU A 18 38.64 -11.46 23.70
C LEU A 18 37.33 -12.23 23.38
N CYS A 19 36.98 -13.22 24.20
CA CYS A 19 35.71 -13.97 24.02
C CYS A 19 34.62 -13.56 25.00
N SER A 20 34.76 -12.47 25.74
CA SER A 20 33.61 -11.80 26.36
C SER A 20 33.06 -10.72 25.44
N CYS A 21 32.85 -11.07 24.19
CA CYS A 21 31.97 -10.30 23.33
C CYS A 21 30.55 -10.58 23.74
N SER A 22 30.08 -9.63 24.56
CA SER A 22 28.85 -8.93 24.21
C SER A 22 27.73 -9.86 23.81
N ASP A 23 26.91 -10.21 24.77
CA ASP A 23 25.48 -10.20 24.57
C ASP A 23 25.09 -8.80 24.02
N LEU A 24 25.41 -8.56 22.76
CA LEU A 24 24.62 -7.64 21.98
C LEU A 24 23.22 -8.25 22.01
N PRO A 25 22.23 -7.57 22.61
CA PRO A 25 20.87 -7.99 22.46
C PRO A 25 20.68 -8.09 20.94
N ALA A 26 20.33 -9.30 20.47
CA ALA A 26 19.84 -9.45 19.13
C ALA A 26 18.88 -8.29 18.91
N PRO A 27 18.97 -7.55 17.79
CA PRO A 27 17.96 -6.55 17.51
C PRO A 27 16.64 -7.29 17.65
N SER A 28 15.92 -7.01 18.72
CA SER A 28 14.54 -7.38 18.81
C SER A 28 13.93 -6.64 17.63
N THR A 29 13.79 -7.34 16.50
CA THR A 29 12.77 -7.03 15.53
C THR A 29 11.46 -7.22 16.29
N SER A 30 11.15 -6.27 17.17
CA SER A 30 9.77 -5.95 17.43
C SER A 30 9.31 -5.46 16.07
N GLU A 31 8.82 -6.40 15.25
CA GLU A 31 7.81 -6.08 14.28
C GLU A 31 6.76 -5.34 15.09
N THR A 32 6.87 -4.03 15.11
CA THR A 32 5.75 -3.18 15.47
C THR A 32 4.73 -3.46 14.37
N VAL A 33 3.94 -4.50 14.62
CA VAL A 33 2.73 -4.76 13.85
C VAL A 33 1.93 -3.48 14.03
N ASN A 34 2.04 -2.57 13.07
CA ASN A 34 1.21 -1.39 13.05
C ASN A 34 -0.22 -1.88 13.08
N PRO A 35 -1.01 -1.54 14.11
CA PRO A 35 -2.39 -1.98 14.15
C PRO A 35 -3.04 -1.54 12.86
N SER A 36 -3.74 -2.46 12.18
CA SER A 36 -4.50 -2.15 10.99
C SER A 36 -5.43 -0.97 11.29
N VAL A 37 -5.46 0.00 10.40
CA VAL A 37 -6.16 1.26 10.62
C VAL A 37 -7.29 1.37 9.64
N ASP A 38 -8.42 1.88 10.10
CA ASP A 38 -9.50 2.27 9.22
C ASP A 38 -9.06 3.50 8.39
N VAL A 39 -8.77 3.26 7.11
CA VAL A 39 -8.35 4.32 6.17
C VAL A 39 -9.44 5.37 5.96
N THR A 40 -10.70 5.06 6.24
CA THR A 40 -11.81 6.00 6.10
C THR A 40 -11.87 7.01 7.23
N LEU A 41 -11.33 6.66 8.40
CA LEU A 41 -11.32 7.50 9.60
C LEU A 41 -10.05 8.34 9.76
N LYS A 42 -8.97 8.02 9.03
CA LYS A 42 -7.75 8.81 9.09
C LYS A 42 -7.87 10.11 8.32
N LYS A 43 -7.18 11.12 8.84
CA LYS A 43 -7.06 12.39 8.14
C LYS A 43 -6.12 12.22 6.94
N TRP A 44 -6.64 12.44 5.77
CA TRP A 44 -5.87 12.52 4.54
C TRP A 44 -5.12 13.85 4.47
N GLU A 45 -3.85 13.80 4.10
CA GLU A 45 -3.04 14.99 3.80
C GLU A 45 -3.22 15.35 2.33
N ASP A 46 -3.47 16.63 2.07
CA ASP A 46 -3.62 17.14 0.71
C ASP A 46 -2.26 17.29 0.02
N CYS A 47 -2.13 16.68 -1.15
CA CYS A 47 -0.95 16.72 -2.00
C CYS A 47 -1.18 17.56 -3.28
N GLY A 48 -2.29 18.26 -3.39
CA GLY A 48 -2.70 18.97 -4.61
C GLY A 48 -2.96 17.99 -5.76
N ALA A 49 -2.21 18.10 -6.85
CA ALA A 49 -2.27 17.16 -7.98
C ALA A 49 -0.96 16.34 -8.15
N SER A 50 -0.12 16.28 -7.11
CA SER A 50 1.19 15.64 -7.18
C SER A 50 1.15 14.22 -6.61
N ILE A 51 1.34 13.23 -7.47
CA ILE A 51 1.53 11.83 -7.07
C ILE A 51 2.87 11.71 -6.33
N ASP A 52 3.97 12.28 -6.83
CA ASP A 52 5.31 12.20 -6.23
C ASP A 52 5.28 12.62 -4.75
N ARG A 53 4.57 13.71 -4.43
CA ARG A 53 4.42 14.16 -3.03
C ARG A 53 3.63 13.15 -2.18
N ALA A 54 2.63 12.52 -2.74
CA ALA A 54 1.86 11.51 -2.04
C ALA A 54 2.67 10.23 -1.81
N GLU A 55 3.51 9.85 -2.77
CA GLU A 55 4.46 8.74 -2.64
C GLU A 55 5.50 9.02 -1.54
N GLU A 56 6.04 10.24 -1.50
CA GLU A 56 6.97 10.67 -0.46
C GLU A 56 6.33 10.57 0.95
N ILE A 57 5.08 11.01 1.11
CA ILE A 57 4.36 10.96 2.39
C ILE A 57 3.99 9.53 2.78
N SER A 58 3.46 8.76 1.83
CA SER A 58 2.94 7.42 2.12
C SER A 58 3.99 6.33 2.10
N GLY A 59 5.14 6.56 1.42
CA GLY A 59 6.12 5.52 1.15
C GLY A 59 5.64 4.44 0.18
N ILE A 60 4.59 4.71 -0.60
CA ILE A 60 3.97 3.79 -1.55
C ILE A 60 4.18 4.32 -2.96
N GLU A 61 4.81 3.56 -3.85
CA GLU A 61 4.79 3.83 -5.28
C GLU A 61 3.39 3.61 -5.83
N PHE A 62 2.84 4.59 -6.54
CA PHE A 62 1.49 4.49 -7.10
C PHE A 62 1.46 3.75 -8.44
N GLY A 63 2.55 3.77 -9.17
CA GLY A 63 2.70 3.11 -10.47
C GLY A 63 2.77 4.10 -11.63
N GLU A 64 2.04 3.85 -12.73
CA GLU A 64 2.11 4.70 -13.91
C GLU A 64 1.40 6.05 -13.73
N SER A 65 1.87 7.05 -14.47
CA SER A 65 1.26 8.37 -14.47
C SER A 65 -0.19 8.34 -14.99
N LEU A 66 -1.07 9.02 -14.27
CA LEU A 66 -2.47 9.21 -14.62
C LEU A 66 -2.68 10.56 -15.33
N LYS A 67 -3.72 10.63 -16.14
CA LYS A 67 -4.12 11.86 -16.84
C LYS A 67 -5.31 12.53 -16.12
N ASN A 68 -5.43 13.86 -16.29
CA ASN A 68 -6.53 14.65 -15.75
C ASN A 68 -6.71 14.50 -14.24
N ILE A 69 -5.60 14.51 -13.50
CA ILE A 69 -5.62 14.46 -12.04
C ILE A 69 -6.31 15.73 -11.51
N VAL A 70 -7.30 15.51 -10.64
CA VAL A 70 -8.06 16.58 -9.96
C VAL A 70 -7.50 16.83 -8.58
N SER A 71 -7.23 15.75 -7.83
CA SER A 71 -6.65 15.84 -6.50
C SER A 71 -5.89 14.57 -6.15
N VAL A 72 -4.89 14.72 -5.31
CA VAL A 72 -4.14 13.62 -4.71
C VAL A 72 -4.07 13.84 -3.21
N ARG A 73 -4.26 12.78 -2.44
CA ARG A 73 -4.14 12.79 -0.98
C ARG A 73 -3.37 11.57 -0.51
N ALA A 74 -2.71 11.69 0.62
CA ALA A 74 -1.97 10.59 1.23
C ALA A 74 -2.28 10.45 2.72
N ILE A 75 -2.13 9.23 3.21
CA ILE A 75 -2.03 8.95 4.65
C ILE A 75 -0.61 8.44 4.89
N PRO A 76 0.18 9.07 5.79
CA PRO A 76 1.55 8.69 6.05
C PRO A 76 1.69 7.18 6.28
N TYR A 77 2.60 6.54 5.54
CA TYR A 77 2.94 5.12 5.61
C TYR A 77 1.75 4.15 5.46
N THR A 78 0.66 4.60 4.84
CA THR A 78 -0.58 3.81 4.82
C THR A 78 -1.25 3.74 3.45
N ALA A 79 -1.53 4.88 2.81
CA ALA A 79 -2.35 4.91 1.59
C ALA A 79 -2.13 6.14 0.73
N ILE A 80 -2.42 5.98 -0.57
CA ILE A 80 -2.55 7.06 -1.55
C ILE A 80 -3.96 7.04 -2.13
N GLU A 81 -4.54 8.22 -2.33
CA GLU A 81 -5.75 8.42 -3.10
C GLU A 81 -5.48 9.37 -4.26
N VAL A 82 -5.91 9.00 -5.44
CA VAL A 82 -5.87 9.84 -6.64
C VAL A 82 -7.27 9.95 -7.23
N VAL A 83 -7.71 11.17 -7.47
CA VAL A 83 -8.97 11.47 -8.15
C VAL A 83 -8.67 12.01 -9.54
N CYS A 84 -9.19 11.35 -10.56
CA CYS A 84 -9.05 11.75 -11.96
C CYS A 84 -10.40 12.17 -12.54
N SER A 85 -10.42 13.19 -13.39
CA SER A 85 -11.59 13.51 -14.20
C SER A 85 -11.64 12.63 -15.44
N LEU A 86 -12.79 12.04 -15.71
CA LEU A 86 -13.06 11.29 -16.94
C LEU A 86 -13.34 12.23 -18.13
N ASP A 87 -13.89 13.40 -17.83
CA ASP A 87 -14.23 14.40 -18.82
C ASP A 87 -13.73 15.77 -18.35
N LYS A 88 -13.00 16.47 -19.21
CA LYS A 88 -12.45 17.80 -18.90
C LYS A 88 -13.53 18.86 -18.64
N SER A 89 -14.76 18.59 -19.02
CA SER A 89 -15.88 19.55 -18.96
C SER A 89 -16.85 19.32 -17.80
N VAL A 90 -16.77 18.18 -17.10
CA VAL A 90 -17.76 17.78 -16.08
C VAL A 90 -17.07 17.40 -14.77
N SER A 91 -17.17 18.30 -13.78
CA SER A 91 -16.55 18.10 -12.45
C SER A 91 -17.05 16.87 -11.69
N ASP A 92 -18.27 16.39 -11.98
CA ASP A 92 -18.88 15.28 -11.26
C ASP A 92 -18.60 13.90 -11.87
N ASN A 93 -17.85 13.86 -12.98
CA ASN A 93 -17.49 12.63 -13.65
C ASN A 93 -16.04 12.25 -13.32
N THR A 94 -15.86 11.70 -12.13
CA THR A 94 -14.54 11.36 -11.61
C THR A 94 -14.40 9.89 -11.30
N VAL A 95 -13.14 9.44 -11.34
CA VAL A 95 -12.70 8.15 -10.81
C VAL A 95 -11.82 8.42 -9.61
N THR A 96 -12.12 7.77 -8.50
CA THR A 96 -11.28 7.74 -7.30
C THR A 96 -10.55 6.41 -7.24
N LEU A 97 -9.25 6.47 -7.14
CA LEU A 97 -8.36 5.33 -7.03
C LEU A 97 -7.66 5.39 -5.67
N ARG A 98 -7.60 4.26 -4.94
CA ARG A 98 -6.84 4.16 -3.70
C ARG A 98 -5.92 2.94 -3.74
N LYS A 99 -4.70 3.13 -3.27
CA LYS A 99 -3.72 2.07 -3.02
C LYS A 99 -3.26 2.18 -1.57
N ALA A 100 -3.30 1.08 -0.84
CA ALA A 100 -2.92 1.04 0.57
C ALA A 100 -2.10 -0.21 0.86
N VAL A 101 -1.18 -0.14 1.82
CA VAL A 101 -0.47 -1.33 2.30
C VAL A 101 -1.43 -2.29 2.99
N SER A 102 -1.37 -3.57 2.63
CA SER A 102 -2.34 -4.59 3.06
C SER A 102 -2.47 -4.72 4.57
N TYR A 103 -1.35 -4.63 5.32
CA TYR A 103 -1.36 -4.75 6.77
C TYR A 103 -1.96 -3.53 7.49
N ALA A 104 -2.02 -2.36 6.82
CA ALA A 104 -2.55 -1.13 7.41
C ALA A 104 -4.08 -1.01 7.29
N VAL A 105 -4.70 -1.89 6.50
CA VAL A 105 -6.15 -1.92 6.26
C VAL A 105 -6.72 -3.21 6.80
N LYS A 106 -7.67 -3.14 7.73
CA LYS A 106 -8.32 -4.33 8.28
C LYS A 106 -9.01 -5.12 7.19
N ASN A 107 -9.05 -6.45 7.33
CA ASN A 107 -9.65 -7.34 6.32
C ASN A 107 -11.16 -7.12 6.13
N SER A 108 -11.84 -6.59 7.14
CA SER A 108 -13.28 -6.27 7.10
C SER A 108 -13.58 -4.88 6.52
N GLU A 109 -12.54 -4.09 6.22
CA GLU A 109 -12.72 -2.72 5.74
C GLU A 109 -12.71 -2.67 4.23
N ASN A 110 -13.68 -1.95 3.70
CA ASN A 110 -13.78 -1.56 2.31
C ASN A 110 -12.87 -0.34 2.08
N LEU A 111 -11.80 -0.51 1.31
CA LEU A 111 -10.83 0.56 1.05
C LEU A 111 -11.47 1.75 0.31
N SER A 112 -12.49 1.51 -0.54
CA SER A 112 -13.16 2.59 -1.26
C SER A 112 -13.97 3.51 -0.33
N GLY A 113 -14.40 3.01 0.83
CA GLY A 113 -15.30 3.73 1.74
C GLY A 113 -16.73 3.88 1.20
N VAL A 114 -17.08 3.19 0.12
CA VAL A 114 -18.38 3.29 -0.54
C VAL A 114 -19.30 2.17 -0.06
N ASN A 115 -20.53 2.50 0.26
CA ASN A 115 -21.55 1.52 0.55
C ASN A 115 -21.97 0.79 -0.74
N THR A 116 -21.78 -0.52 -0.78
CA THR A 116 -22.09 -1.38 -1.94
C THR A 116 -23.50 -1.98 -1.89
N ASN A 117 -24.33 -1.61 -0.92
CA ASN A 117 -25.72 -2.06 -0.87
C ASN A 117 -26.47 -1.65 -2.13
N GLY A 118 -27.17 -2.59 -2.74
CA GLY A 118 -27.89 -2.37 -4.00
C GLY A 118 -27.06 -2.56 -5.27
N LEU A 119 -25.76 -2.85 -5.15
CA LEU A 119 -24.90 -3.25 -6.27
C LEU A 119 -24.78 -4.77 -6.32
N SER A 120 -24.59 -5.34 -7.51
CA SER A 120 -24.38 -6.76 -7.72
C SER A 120 -22.88 -7.10 -7.72
N PRO A 121 -22.41 -8.02 -6.86
CA PRO A 121 -21.01 -8.41 -6.89
C PRO A 121 -20.72 -9.29 -8.11
N THR A 122 -19.58 -9.06 -8.76
CA THR A 122 -19.04 -9.90 -9.83
C THR A 122 -17.57 -10.19 -9.56
N MET A 123 -17.09 -11.32 -10.07
CA MET A 123 -15.64 -11.61 -9.94
C MET A 123 -14.85 -10.66 -10.84
N ALA A 124 -13.74 -10.14 -10.31
CA ALA A 124 -12.77 -9.41 -11.11
C ALA A 124 -12.02 -10.38 -12.03
N THR A 125 -11.86 -10.00 -13.30
CA THR A 125 -11.11 -10.77 -14.31
C THR A 125 -9.70 -10.25 -14.48
N PHE A 126 -9.10 -9.72 -13.40
CA PHE A 126 -7.75 -9.17 -13.39
C PHE A 126 -6.74 -10.17 -12.84
N GLU A 127 -5.45 -9.89 -13.03
CA GLU A 127 -4.34 -10.67 -12.48
C GLU A 127 -4.31 -10.70 -10.94
N ILE A 128 -4.94 -9.70 -10.30
CA ILE A 128 -5.07 -9.61 -8.84
C ILE A 128 -6.46 -10.05 -8.37
N LYS A 129 -6.52 -10.64 -7.17
CA LYS A 129 -7.78 -11.10 -6.59
C LYS A 129 -8.67 -9.92 -6.20
N GLY A 130 -9.96 -10.00 -6.52
CA GLY A 130 -10.88 -8.94 -6.15
C GLY A 130 -12.31 -9.16 -6.62
N ALA A 131 -13.14 -8.18 -6.29
CA ALA A 131 -14.53 -8.13 -6.70
C ALA A 131 -14.89 -6.77 -7.30
N ASN A 132 -15.71 -6.80 -8.33
CA ASN A 132 -16.39 -5.63 -8.87
C ASN A 132 -17.82 -5.60 -8.34
N PHE A 133 -18.33 -4.41 -8.08
CA PHE A 133 -19.72 -4.17 -7.74
C PHE A 133 -20.34 -3.33 -8.86
N VAL A 134 -21.30 -3.92 -9.56
CA VAL A 134 -21.89 -3.34 -10.76
C VAL A 134 -23.29 -2.81 -10.49
N ASN A 135 -23.66 -1.75 -11.21
CA ASN A 135 -25.00 -1.21 -11.22
C ASN A 135 -25.93 -2.06 -12.12
N GLU A 136 -27.21 -1.67 -12.22
CA GLU A 136 -28.22 -2.36 -13.03
C GLU A 136 -27.87 -2.44 -14.55
N LYS A 137 -26.98 -1.56 -15.02
CA LYS A 137 -26.49 -1.55 -16.42
C LYS A 137 -25.29 -2.48 -16.62
N GLY A 138 -24.77 -3.13 -15.55
CA GLY A 138 -23.56 -3.94 -15.60
C GLY A 138 -22.26 -3.13 -15.63
N GLU A 139 -22.31 -1.82 -15.33
CA GLU A 139 -21.12 -0.98 -15.22
C GLU A 139 -20.54 -1.06 -13.81
N THR A 140 -19.22 -1.18 -13.72
CA THR A 140 -18.52 -1.23 -12.41
C THR A 140 -18.53 0.14 -11.76
N VAL A 141 -19.14 0.22 -10.58
CA VAL A 141 -19.19 1.41 -9.73
C VAL A 141 -18.09 1.38 -8.69
N VAL A 142 -17.86 0.22 -8.05
CA VAL A 142 -16.83 -0.01 -7.05
C VAL A 142 -16.04 -1.24 -7.43
N GLY A 143 -14.73 -1.21 -7.22
CA GLY A 143 -13.84 -2.35 -7.28
C GLY A 143 -12.98 -2.41 -6.03
N GLU A 144 -12.81 -3.60 -5.48
CA GLU A 144 -11.95 -3.89 -4.35
C GLU A 144 -11.04 -5.07 -4.69
N TYR A 145 -9.74 -4.84 -4.66
CA TYR A 145 -8.76 -5.82 -5.08
C TYR A 145 -7.62 -5.90 -4.07
N ASN A 146 -6.93 -7.02 -4.06
CA ASN A 146 -5.75 -7.20 -3.23
C ASN A 146 -4.72 -8.11 -3.90
N ASP A 147 -3.47 -7.84 -3.59
CA ASP A 147 -2.36 -8.74 -3.71
C ASP A 147 -1.73 -8.97 -2.32
N ASN A 148 -0.54 -9.58 -2.27
CA ASN A 148 0.12 -9.87 -0.99
C ASN A 148 0.56 -8.60 -0.24
N ASN A 149 0.87 -7.52 -0.96
CA ASN A 149 1.49 -6.31 -0.42
C ASN A 149 0.50 -5.17 -0.28
N TYR A 150 -0.44 -5.05 -1.21
CA TYR A 150 -1.32 -3.90 -1.33
C TYR A 150 -2.78 -4.28 -1.48
N LYS A 151 -3.64 -3.39 -1.01
CA LYS A 151 -5.05 -3.32 -1.36
C LYS A 151 -5.28 -2.17 -2.31
N TYR A 152 -6.18 -2.37 -3.25
CA TYR A 152 -6.54 -1.39 -4.27
C TYR A 152 -8.03 -1.18 -4.27
N SER A 153 -8.49 0.03 -4.47
CA SER A 153 -9.89 0.29 -4.75
C SER A 153 -10.09 1.25 -5.90
N PHE A 154 -11.22 1.09 -6.52
CA PHE A 154 -11.71 1.89 -7.61
C PHE A 154 -13.12 2.35 -7.26
N TYR A 155 -13.45 3.60 -7.49
CA TYR A 155 -14.79 4.12 -7.39
C TYR A 155 -15.11 5.10 -8.52
N CYS A 156 -16.25 4.89 -9.20
CA CYS A 156 -16.80 5.81 -10.17
C CYS A 156 -18.32 5.83 -10.05
N LYS A 157 -18.90 6.95 -9.65
CA LYS A 157 -20.34 7.08 -9.41
C LYS A 157 -21.20 6.68 -10.61
N LYS A 158 -20.77 6.99 -11.83
CA LYS A 158 -21.49 6.66 -13.04
C LYS A 158 -21.26 5.23 -13.52
N GLY A 159 -20.25 4.55 -12.99
CA GLY A 159 -19.79 3.26 -13.45
C GLY A 159 -18.93 3.34 -14.72
N LEU A 160 -18.10 2.33 -14.90
CA LEU A 160 -17.27 2.14 -16.10
C LEU A 160 -17.38 0.69 -16.57
N ASN A 161 -17.08 0.47 -17.85
CA ASN A 161 -16.98 -0.90 -18.37
C ASN A 161 -15.70 -1.60 -17.87
N GLY A 162 -15.67 -2.93 -17.93
CA GLY A 162 -14.57 -3.72 -17.39
C GLY A 162 -13.18 -3.37 -17.96
N ASN A 163 -13.08 -3.03 -19.25
CA ASN A 163 -11.79 -2.65 -19.86
C ASN A 163 -11.28 -1.31 -19.32
N GLN A 164 -12.15 -0.35 -19.07
CA GLN A 164 -11.77 0.92 -18.47
C GLN A 164 -11.30 0.74 -17.04
N VAL A 165 -12.02 -0.07 -16.25
CA VAL A 165 -11.64 -0.41 -14.88
C VAL A 165 -10.28 -1.11 -14.86
N HIS A 166 -10.09 -2.12 -15.72
CA HIS A 166 -8.81 -2.82 -15.86
C HIS A 166 -7.65 -1.85 -16.11
N ASN A 167 -7.82 -0.91 -17.04
CA ASN A 167 -6.78 0.06 -17.36
C ASN A 167 -6.41 0.97 -16.17
N TYR A 168 -7.38 1.34 -15.31
CA TYR A 168 -7.08 2.11 -14.11
C TYR A 168 -6.37 1.27 -13.05
N ILE A 169 -6.83 0.04 -12.83
CA ILE A 169 -6.22 -0.86 -11.83
C ILE A 169 -4.78 -1.21 -12.23
N LYS A 170 -4.55 -1.52 -13.50
CA LYS A 170 -3.19 -1.80 -14.02
C LYS A 170 -2.22 -0.64 -13.75
N LYS A 171 -2.68 0.60 -13.81
CA LYS A 171 -1.84 1.78 -13.53
C LYS A 171 -1.47 1.95 -12.06
N MET A 172 -2.17 1.33 -11.14
CA MET A 172 -1.84 1.35 -9.71
C MET A 172 -0.86 0.23 -9.31
N ILE A 173 -0.77 -0.83 -10.13
CA ILE A 173 0.11 -1.98 -9.86
C ILE A 173 1.51 -1.59 -10.33
N THR A 174 2.47 -1.63 -9.42
CA THR A 174 3.90 -1.52 -9.74
C THR A 174 4.45 -2.91 -10.00
N GLU A 175 5.22 -3.08 -11.06
CA GLU A 175 5.93 -4.33 -11.39
C GLU A 175 7.10 -4.60 -10.43
#